data_cdf32625dafa026fc06183c3d9cb0d94
#
_entry.id   cdf32625dafa026fc06183c3d9cb0d94
#
_cell.length_a   1.000
_cell.length_b   1.000
_cell.length_c   1.000
_cell.angle_alpha   90.00
_cell.angle_beta   90.00
_cell.angle_gamma   90.00
#
_symmetry.space_group_name_H-M   'P 1'
#
loop_
_entity.id
_entity.type
_entity.pdbx_description
1 polymer ?
#
loop_
_entity_poly.entity_id
_entity_poly.type
_entity_poly.pdbx_seq_one_letter_code
_entity_poly.pdbx_strand_id
1 'polypeptide(L)'
;TINGIPYNDSESHGTFWVNLPDFVSSTESLQLQRGVGSSTNGAGAFGASLNLQTDKIRETAFAEIDNAVGSFNSRKHTLKFGSGLLNNKFEISGRISDLSSDGYIDRAFSDLRSYFFQAAYRSEKTTVKALVFGGREQTYQAWYGIDAETLRTNRTFNFAGLYTAANGNPQFYSNETDNYRQDHYQLHLTHRFTAHWSATAALHLTQGKGYFENYISGATPADYG
;
A
#
# COMPACT_ATOMS: atom_id res chain seq x y z
N THR A 1 5.66 -7.23 -8.96
CA THR A 1 4.62 -8.24 -8.68
C THR A 1 4.48 -8.50 -7.20
N ILE A 2 3.34 -9.03 -6.78
CA ILE A 2 3.10 -9.56 -5.43
C ILE A 2 2.70 -11.03 -5.58
N ASN A 3 3.51 -11.95 -5.04
CA ASN A 3 3.33 -13.40 -5.20
C ASN A 3 3.23 -13.85 -6.66
N GLY A 4 3.94 -13.18 -7.58
CA GLY A 4 3.89 -13.45 -9.02
C GLY A 4 2.72 -12.82 -9.77
N ILE A 5 1.80 -12.13 -9.07
CA ILE A 5 0.69 -11.39 -9.68
C ILE A 5 1.14 -9.96 -9.97
N PRO A 6 0.98 -9.42 -11.19
CA PRO A 6 1.27 -8.02 -11.48
C PRO A 6 0.46 -7.08 -10.59
N TYR A 7 1.12 -6.07 -10.04
CA TYR A 7 0.51 -5.08 -9.14
C TYR A 7 0.25 -3.73 -9.83
N ASN A 8 0.94 -3.47 -10.94
CA ASN A 8 0.74 -2.24 -11.69
C ASN A 8 -0.75 -2.03 -12.00
N ASP A 9 -1.20 -0.82 -11.82
CA ASP A 9 -2.54 -0.41 -12.21
C ASP A 9 -2.77 -0.66 -13.69
N SER A 10 -3.92 -1.22 -14.05
CA SER A 10 -4.21 -1.66 -15.43
C SER A 10 -4.41 -0.50 -16.40
N GLU A 11 -4.75 0.68 -15.92
CA GLU A 11 -5.01 1.88 -16.72
C GLU A 11 -3.74 2.73 -16.86
N SER A 12 -3.13 3.11 -15.75
CA SER A 12 -1.94 3.98 -15.73
C SER A 12 -0.63 3.26 -15.93
N HIS A 13 -0.61 1.93 -15.78
CA HIS A 13 0.59 1.08 -15.70
C HIS A 13 1.57 1.50 -14.58
N GLY A 14 1.14 2.38 -13.69
CA GLY A 14 1.90 2.89 -12.57
C GLY A 14 1.79 2.00 -11.33
N THR A 15 2.59 2.33 -10.33
CA THR A 15 2.53 1.73 -8.99
C THR A 15 2.52 2.84 -7.96
N PHE A 16 1.47 2.90 -7.17
CA PHE A 16 1.31 3.87 -6.10
C PHE A 16 1.51 3.17 -4.76
N TRP A 17 2.71 3.32 -4.18
CA TRP A 17 3.09 2.60 -2.95
C TRP A 17 2.30 3.02 -1.73
N VAL A 18 1.77 4.24 -1.71
CA VAL A 18 0.91 4.75 -0.65
C VAL A 18 -0.36 3.92 -0.51
N ASN A 19 -0.85 3.30 -1.59
CA ASN A 19 -2.01 2.41 -1.60
C ASN A 19 -1.75 1.06 -0.90
N LEU A 20 -0.48 0.77 -0.54
CA LEU A 20 -0.07 -0.43 0.19
C LEU A 20 0.69 -0.05 1.48
N PRO A 21 0.03 0.63 2.44
CA PRO A 21 0.70 1.06 3.66
C PRO A 21 1.24 -0.14 4.42
N ASP A 22 2.50 -0.03 4.90
CA ASP A 22 3.19 -1.04 5.69
C ASP A 22 3.19 -2.47 5.11
N PHE A 23 3.05 -2.63 3.80
CA PHE A 23 3.02 -3.96 3.17
C PHE A 23 4.33 -4.73 3.37
N VAL A 24 5.45 -4.02 3.52
CA VAL A 24 6.77 -4.60 3.80
C VAL A 24 6.75 -5.44 5.08
N SER A 25 5.96 -5.06 6.09
CA SER A 25 5.80 -5.85 7.31
C SER A 25 5.13 -7.22 7.10
N SER A 26 4.54 -7.48 5.93
CA SER A 26 3.99 -8.78 5.51
C SER A 26 4.78 -9.40 4.36
N THR A 27 6.02 -8.94 4.14
CA THR A 27 6.86 -9.38 3.03
C THR A 27 8.04 -10.21 3.56
N GLU A 28 8.10 -11.47 3.17
CA GLU A 28 9.20 -12.39 3.49
C GLU A 28 10.46 -12.11 2.67
N SER A 29 10.28 -11.80 1.39
CA SER A 29 11.40 -11.51 0.51
C SER A 29 11.05 -10.48 -0.57
N LEU A 30 12.05 -9.69 -0.94
CA LEU A 30 11.97 -8.67 -1.97
C LEU A 30 13.12 -8.90 -2.94
N GLN A 31 12.79 -9.00 -4.22
CA GLN A 31 13.76 -9.12 -5.31
C GLN A 31 13.61 -7.93 -6.25
N LEU A 32 14.68 -7.16 -6.42
CA LEU A 32 14.77 -6.09 -7.41
C LEU A 32 15.60 -6.58 -8.60
N GLN A 33 14.99 -6.61 -9.79
CA GLN A 33 15.66 -6.86 -11.05
C GLN A 33 15.71 -5.57 -11.85
N ARG A 34 16.91 -5.12 -12.21
CA ARG A 34 17.13 -3.93 -13.06
C ARG A 34 17.09 -4.33 -14.54
N GLY A 35 16.64 -3.38 -15.36
CA GLY A 35 16.55 -3.56 -16.82
C GLY A 35 15.30 -4.35 -17.22
N VAL A 36 15.28 -4.80 -18.47
CA VAL A 36 14.19 -5.59 -19.03
C VAL A 36 14.08 -6.92 -18.29
N GLY A 37 12.96 -7.12 -17.59
CA GLY A 37 12.67 -8.37 -16.91
C GLY A 37 12.28 -9.49 -17.86
N SER A 38 12.07 -10.69 -17.31
CA SER A 38 11.41 -11.76 -18.05
C SER A 38 9.94 -11.40 -18.29
N SER A 39 9.35 -11.94 -19.38
CA SER A 39 7.94 -11.70 -19.74
C SER A 39 6.92 -12.11 -18.65
N THR A 40 7.35 -12.86 -17.64
CA THR A 40 6.53 -13.26 -16.50
C THR A 40 6.20 -12.12 -15.53
N ASN A 41 6.88 -10.98 -15.63
CA ASN A 41 6.72 -9.85 -14.69
C ASN A 41 5.66 -8.82 -15.14
N GLY A 42 4.95 -9.08 -16.23
CA GLY A 42 3.90 -8.20 -16.76
C GLY A 42 4.40 -7.16 -17.77
N ALA A 43 3.46 -6.44 -18.37
CA ALA A 43 3.71 -5.53 -19.49
C ALA A 43 4.55 -4.29 -19.13
N GLY A 44 4.54 -3.87 -17.86
CA GLY A 44 5.29 -2.71 -17.37
C GLY A 44 6.75 -2.99 -17.00
N ALA A 45 7.26 -4.21 -17.18
CA ALA A 45 8.57 -4.64 -16.67
C ALA A 45 9.73 -4.36 -17.65
N PHE A 46 9.85 -3.14 -18.16
CA PHE A 46 10.90 -2.76 -19.13
C PHE A 46 12.06 -1.97 -18.50
N GLY A 47 11.85 -1.29 -17.40
CA GLY A 47 12.90 -0.51 -16.71
C GLY A 47 13.48 -1.24 -15.51
N ALA A 48 12.61 -1.78 -14.68
CA ALA A 48 12.94 -2.63 -13.53
C ALA A 48 11.72 -3.44 -13.10
N SER A 49 11.94 -4.53 -12.38
CA SER A 49 10.89 -5.34 -11.75
C SER A 49 11.15 -5.46 -10.26
N LEU A 50 10.11 -5.22 -9.46
CA LEU A 50 10.11 -5.49 -8.04
C LEU A 50 9.17 -6.67 -7.76
N ASN A 51 9.72 -7.75 -7.20
CA ASN A 51 8.97 -8.96 -6.87
C ASN A 51 8.93 -9.13 -5.35
N LEU A 52 7.74 -9.05 -4.79
CA LEU A 52 7.45 -9.21 -3.37
C LEU A 52 6.84 -10.60 -3.15
N GLN A 53 7.37 -11.32 -2.17
CA GLN A 53 6.77 -12.56 -1.68
C GLN A 53 6.27 -12.32 -0.27
N THR A 54 5.00 -12.61 -0.03
CA THR A 54 4.39 -12.47 1.29
C THR A 54 4.88 -13.55 2.25
N ASP A 55 4.58 -13.36 3.52
CA ASP A 55 4.98 -14.26 4.61
C ASP A 55 4.71 -15.74 4.27
N LYS A 56 5.66 -16.59 4.61
CA LYS A 56 5.55 -18.06 4.48
C LYS A 56 4.65 -18.64 5.56
N ILE A 57 4.16 -19.84 5.30
CA ILE A 57 3.49 -20.67 6.33
C ILE A 57 4.50 -20.95 7.44
N ARG A 58 4.19 -20.52 8.67
CA ARG A 58 5.01 -20.77 9.87
C ARG A 58 4.52 -22.04 10.58
N GLU A 59 5.44 -22.81 11.15
CA GLU A 59 5.11 -24.03 11.87
C GLU A 59 4.61 -23.77 13.29
N THR A 60 5.13 -22.72 13.92
CA THR A 60 4.82 -22.33 15.30
C THR A 60 3.92 -21.13 15.38
N ALA A 61 3.03 -21.09 16.36
CA ALA A 61 2.22 -19.92 16.67
C ALA A 61 3.11 -18.75 17.12
N PHE A 62 2.70 -17.53 16.78
CA PHE A 62 3.40 -16.31 17.16
C PHE A 62 2.45 -15.13 17.33
N ALA A 63 2.88 -14.17 18.11
CA ALA A 63 2.30 -12.81 18.16
C ALA A 63 3.45 -11.82 18.32
N GLU A 64 3.43 -10.76 17.52
CA GLU A 64 4.47 -9.74 17.48
C GLU A 64 3.80 -8.37 17.52
N ILE A 65 4.31 -7.45 18.34
CA ILE A 65 3.90 -6.05 18.38
C ILE A 65 5.13 -5.22 18.04
N ASP A 66 4.99 -4.38 17.03
CA ASP A 66 6.03 -3.45 16.61
C ASP A 66 5.51 -2.02 16.73
N ASN A 67 6.23 -1.18 17.47
CA ASN A 67 5.91 0.22 17.65
C ASN A 67 7.12 1.07 17.32
N ALA A 68 6.92 2.09 16.49
CA ALA A 68 7.95 3.05 16.16
C ALA A 68 7.44 4.49 16.33
N VAL A 69 8.35 5.37 16.73
CA VAL A 69 8.12 6.82 16.80
C VAL A 69 9.26 7.53 16.10
N GLY A 70 8.96 8.65 15.47
CA GLY A 70 9.94 9.42 14.69
C GLY A 70 9.68 10.92 14.70
N SER A 71 10.47 11.66 13.94
CA SER A 71 10.29 13.09 13.72
C SER A 71 8.92 13.39 13.12
N PHE A 72 8.46 14.61 13.26
CA PHE A 72 7.16 15.09 12.75
C PHE A 72 5.98 14.28 13.30
N ASN A 73 6.03 13.94 14.59
CA ASN A 73 4.98 13.17 15.27
C ASN A 73 4.70 11.81 14.58
N SER A 74 5.68 11.28 13.83
CA SER A 74 5.50 10.01 13.12
C SER A 74 5.34 8.86 14.11
N ARG A 75 4.34 8.03 13.89
CA ARG A 75 4.01 6.87 14.72
C ARG A 75 3.66 5.70 13.82
N LYS A 76 4.07 4.52 14.24
CA LYS A 76 3.67 3.25 13.62
C LYS A 76 3.32 2.27 14.72
N HIS A 77 2.20 1.60 14.57
CA HIS A 77 1.76 0.51 15.44
C HIS A 77 1.38 -0.68 14.56
N THR A 78 2.03 -1.81 14.76
CA THR A 78 1.78 -3.03 13.98
C THR A 78 1.59 -4.20 14.93
N LEU A 79 0.52 -4.97 14.72
CA LEU A 79 0.28 -6.25 15.35
C LEU A 79 0.32 -7.33 14.28
N LYS A 80 1.18 -8.35 14.46
CA LYS A 80 1.23 -9.57 13.65
C LYS A 80 0.93 -10.77 14.52
N PHE A 81 0.21 -11.75 13.96
CA PHE A 81 -0.10 -13.00 14.65
C PHE A 81 -0.25 -14.16 13.68
N GLY A 82 -0.09 -15.36 14.19
CA GLY A 82 -0.31 -16.57 13.43
C GLY A 82 -0.52 -17.78 14.33
N SER A 83 -1.36 -18.71 13.87
CA SER A 83 -1.70 -19.94 14.60
C SER A 83 -0.58 -20.96 14.58
N GLY A 84 0.42 -20.82 13.70
CA GLY A 84 1.26 -21.96 13.31
C GLY A 84 0.45 -23.02 12.56
N LEU A 85 1.08 -24.13 12.26
CA LEU A 85 0.43 -25.25 11.58
C LEU A 85 -0.46 -26.06 12.53
N LEU A 86 -1.76 -25.88 12.41
CA LEU A 86 -2.79 -26.69 13.06
C LEU A 86 -2.89 -28.04 12.36
N ASN A 87 -2.77 -29.13 13.12
CA ASN A 87 -2.78 -30.51 12.60
C ASN A 87 -1.77 -30.72 11.44
N ASN A 88 -0.64 -29.99 11.45
CA ASN A 88 0.39 -30.01 10.40
C ASN A 88 -0.13 -29.64 8.98
N LYS A 89 -1.30 -29.01 8.87
CA LYS A 89 -1.96 -28.77 7.58
C LYS A 89 -2.47 -27.34 7.40
N PHE A 90 -3.04 -26.73 8.42
CA PHE A 90 -3.73 -25.45 8.30
C PHE A 90 -2.99 -24.35 9.06
N GLU A 91 -2.92 -23.18 8.49
CA GLU A 91 -2.40 -21.98 9.15
C GLU A 91 -3.31 -20.79 8.86
N ILE A 92 -3.48 -19.96 9.88
CA ILE A 92 -4.10 -18.64 9.75
C ILE A 92 -3.12 -17.64 10.35
N SER A 93 -2.82 -16.62 9.60
CA SER A 93 -1.98 -15.51 10.05
C SER A 93 -2.54 -14.17 9.61
N GLY A 94 -2.13 -13.10 10.30
CA GLY A 94 -2.59 -11.77 9.98
C GLY A 94 -1.71 -10.68 10.54
N ARG A 95 -1.91 -9.48 9.97
CA ARG A 95 -1.31 -8.23 10.40
C ARG A 95 -2.33 -7.10 10.30
N ILE A 96 -2.30 -6.22 11.26
CA ILE A 96 -2.96 -4.90 11.21
C ILE A 96 -1.92 -3.83 11.54
N SER A 97 -1.99 -2.69 10.86
CA SER A 97 -1.07 -1.57 11.08
C SER A 97 -1.79 -0.24 11.02
N ASP A 98 -1.33 0.68 11.84
CA ASP A 98 -1.73 2.09 11.88
C ASP A 98 -0.45 2.95 11.81
N LEU A 99 -0.40 3.88 10.85
CA LEU A 99 0.73 4.78 10.65
C LEU A 99 0.20 6.20 10.53
N SER A 100 0.82 7.12 11.25
CA SER A 100 0.51 8.55 11.15
C SER A 100 1.76 9.40 11.19
N SER A 101 1.69 10.58 10.55
CA SER A 101 2.75 11.59 10.59
C SER A 101 2.17 12.95 10.25
N ASP A 102 2.72 14.00 10.88
CA ASP A 102 2.39 15.39 10.50
C ASP A 102 3.14 15.83 9.21
N GLY A 103 4.20 15.07 8.83
CA GLY A 103 5.03 15.36 7.67
C GLY A 103 6.03 16.50 7.88
N TYR A 104 7.07 16.52 7.03
CA TYR A 104 8.08 17.61 7.03
C TYR A 104 7.56 18.86 6.32
N ILE A 105 6.78 18.70 5.27
CA ILE A 105 6.18 19.78 4.48
C ILE A 105 4.94 20.29 5.23
N ASP A 106 4.69 21.60 5.19
CA ASP A 106 3.58 22.22 5.90
C ASP A 106 2.24 21.55 5.56
N ARG A 107 1.49 21.15 6.57
CA ARG A 107 0.19 20.45 6.47
C ARG A 107 0.24 19.05 5.85
N ALA A 108 1.39 18.55 5.43
CA ALA A 108 1.54 17.27 4.71
C ALA A 108 1.35 16.05 5.61
N PHE A 109 0.26 15.99 6.37
CA PHE A 109 -0.03 14.85 7.21
C PHE A 109 -0.36 13.59 6.39
N SER A 110 -0.14 12.45 7.01
CA SER A 110 -0.60 11.15 6.53
C SER A 110 -1.24 10.35 7.66
N ASP A 111 -2.40 9.73 7.39
CA ASP A 111 -3.10 8.74 8.23
C ASP A 111 -3.32 7.50 7.36
N LEU A 112 -2.61 6.43 7.69
CA LEU A 112 -2.55 5.22 6.87
C LEU A 112 -2.91 4.03 7.75
N ARG A 113 -3.86 3.20 7.29
CA ARG A 113 -4.21 1.95 7.96
C ARG A 113 -4.14 0.80 6.98
N SER A 114 -3.62 -0.32 7.43
CA SER A 114 -3.53 -1.48 6.56
C SER A 114 -3.76 -2.78 7.31
N TYR A 115 -4.11 -3.78 6.54
CA TYR A 115 -4.29 -5.13 7.02
C TYR A 115 -3.75 -6.15 6.02
N PHE A 116 -3.41 -7.30 6.53
CA PHE A 116 -3.04 -8.49 5.77
C PHE A 116 -3.55 -9.72 6.51
N PHE A 117 -4.26 -10.60 5.83
CA PHE A 117 -4.69 -11.89 6.37
C PHE A 117 -4.40 -12.99 5.37
N GLN A 118 -3.94 -14.11 5.89
CA GLN A 118 -3.65 -15.32 5.13
C GLN A 118 -4.30 -16.51 5.80
N ALA A 119 -4.93 -17.37 4.99
CA ALA A 119 -5.29 -18.72 5.37
C ALA A 119 -4.59 -19.68 4.43
N ALA A 120 -3.96 -20.72 4.96
CA ALA A 120 -3.21 -21.66 4.16
C ALA A 120 -3.56 -23.10 4.53
N TYR A 121 -3.55 -23.97 3.52
CA TYR A 121 -3.57 -25.41 3.63
C TYR A 121 -2.33 -25.99 2.98
N ARG A 122 -1.66 -26.90 3.68
CA ARG A 122 -0.47 -27.62 3.19
C ARG A 122 -0.62 -29.11 3.39
N SER A 123 -0.36 -29.86 2.35
CA SER A 123 -0.17 -31.31 2.39
C SER A 123 1.13 -31.69 1.69
N GLU A 124 1.46 -32.98 1.60
CA GLU A 124 2.66 -33.44 0.89
C GLU A 124 2.71 -33.02 -0.59
N LYS A 125 1.57 -32.90 -1.23
CA LYS A 125 1.47 -32.61 -2.67
C LYS A 125 0.80 -31.30 -3.00
N THR A 126 0.03 -30.70 -2.07
CA THR A 126 -0.82 -29.56 -2.37
C THR A 126 -0.61 -28.44 -1.37
N THR A 127 -0.44 -27.24 -1.86
CA THR A 127 -0.49 -26.01 -1.06
C THR A 127 -1.58 -25.11 -1.64
N VAL A 128 -2.46 -24.63 -0.78
CA VAL A 128 -3.44 -23.60 -1.10
C VAL A 128 -3.21 -22.43 -0.16
N LYS A 129 -3.17 -21.20 -0.69
CA LYS A 129 -3.08 -19.97 0.08
C LYS A 129 -4.18 -19.02 -0.38
N ALA A 130 -5.01 -18.59 0.54
CA ALA A 130 -5.96 -17.49 0.33
C ALA A 130 -5.46 -16.28 1.10
N LEU A 131 -5.36 -15.14 0.42
CA LEU A 131 -4.88 -13.89 0.99
C LEU A 131 -5.90 -12.78 0.76
N VAL A 132 -6.07 -11.95 1.77
CA VAL A 132 -6.74 -10.66 1.64
C VAL A 132 -5.86 -9.61 2.31
N PHE A 133 -5.59 -8.54 1.60
CA PHE A 133 -4.78 -7.44 2.12
C PHE A 133 -5.19 -6.13 1.46
N GLY A 134 -4.90 -5.06 2.13
CA GLY A 134 -5.24 -3.73 1.64
C GLY A 134 -4.99 -2.67 2.68
N GLY A 135 -5.46 -1.47 2.37
CA GLY A 135 -5.35 -0.34 3.26
C GLY A 135 -6.21 0.83 2.82
N ARG A 136 -6.26 1.80 3.69
CA ARG A 136 -6.78 3.13 3.40
C ARG A 136 -5.70 4.15 3.70
N GLU A 137 -5.74 5.23 2.96
CA GLU A 137 -4.96 6.42 3.20
C GLU A 137 -5.85 7.66 3.25
N GLN A 138 -5.43 8.60 4.06
CA GLN A 138 -5.80 10.00 3.96
C GLN A 138 -4.52 10.81 4.08
N THR A 139 -4.20 11.57 3.04
CA THR A 139 -3.00 12.40 3.00
C THR A 139 -3.37 13.81 2.57
N TYR A 140 -2.76 14.82 3.19
CA TYR A 140 -2.85 16.17 2.68
C TYR A 140 -1.99 16.31 1.44
N GLN A 141 -2.49 16.99 0.41
CA GLN A 141 -1.78 17.13 -0.85
C GLN A 141 -0.52 17.97 -0.68
N ALA A 142 0.64 17.41 -1.05
CA ALA A 142 1.94 18.07 -0.91
C ALA A 142 2.87 17.75 -2.10
N TRP A 143 2.29 17.43 -3.26
CA TRP A 143 3.03 17.06 -4.46
C TRP A 143 3.41 18.24 -5.38
N TYR A 144 2.99 19.46 -5.03
CA TYR A 144 3.39 20.64 -5.75
C TYR A 144 4.83 21.01 -5.41
N GLY A 145 5.64 21.30 -6.44
CA GLY A 145 6.97 21.83 -6.25
C GLY A 145 6.95 23.28 -5.76
N ILE A 146 8.09 23.73 -5.25
CA ILE A 146 8.33 25.14 -4.90
C ILE A 146 9.49 25.69 -5.73
N ASP A 147 9.48 26.98 -5.99
CA ASP A 147 10.57 27.67 -6.70
C ASP A 147 11.84 27.79 -5.82
N ALA A 148 12.98 28.15 -6.45
CA ALA A 148 14.25 28.23 -5.78
C ALA A 148 14.34 29.32 -4.69
N GLU A 149 13.55 30.39 -4.79
CA GLU A 149 13.49 31.43 -3.78
C GLU A 149 12.74 30.95 -2.55
N THR A 150 11.56 30.37 -2.75
CA THR A 150 10.77 29.76 -1.68
C THR A 150 11.55 28.65 -0.98
N LEU A 151 12.30 27.82 -1.72
CA LEU A 151 13.13 26.78 -1.15
C LEU A 151 14.20 27.33 -0.20
N ARG A 152 14.74 28.52 -0.48
CA ARG A 152 15.77 29.17 0.37
C ARG A 152 15.16 29.83 1.61
N THR A 153 13.98 30.43 1.48
CA THR A 153 13.36 31.25 2.53
C THR A 153 12.35 30.49 3.39
N ASN A 154 11.61 29.57 2.81
CA ASN A 154 10.64 28.72 3.49
C ASN A 154 10.57 27.33 2.85
N ARG A 155 11.51 26.48 3.21
CA ARG A 155 11.71 25.17 2.58
C ARG A 155 10.59 24.16 2.86
N THR A 156 9.74 24.38 3.85
CA THR A 156 8.60 23.51 4.17
C THR A 156 7.29 23.98 3.53
N PHE A 157 7.33 25.11 2.83
CA PHE A 157 6.12 25.73 2.26
C PHE A 157 5.37 24.78 1.32
N ASN A 158 4.05 24.75 1.47
CA ASN A 158 3.13 23.98 0.63
C ASN A 158 2.07 24.90 0.03
N PHE A 159 1.98 24.92 -1.29
CA PHE A 159 0.97 25.71 -2.01
C PHE A 159 -0.43 25.08 -1.95
N ALA A 160 -0.55 23.79 -1.66
CA ALA A 160 -1.83 23.12 -1.67
C ALA A 160 -2.81 23.78 -0.69
N GLY A 161 -4.04 23.99 -1.15
CA GLY A 161 -5.09 24.59 -0.38
C GLY A 161 -4.97 26.10 -0.17
N LEU A 162 -3.99 26.80 -0.80
CA LEU A 162 -3.83 28.24 -0.66
C LEU A 162 -4.95 28.98 -1.40
N TYR A 163 -5.64 29.87 -0.68
CA TYR A 163 -6.65 30.75 -1.25
C TYR A 163 -6.63 32.13 -0.60
N THR A 164 -7.25 33.11 -1.25
CA THR A 164 -7.43 34.43 -0.67
C THR A 164 -8.81 34.52 -0.04
N ALA A 165 -8.85 34.75 1.26
CA ALA A 165 -10.11 34.94 1.99
C ALA A 165 -10.80 36.27 1.65
N ALA A 166 -12.06 36.43 2.04
CA ALA A 166 -12.84 37.63 1.79
C ALA A 166 -12.24 38.95 2.38
N ASN A 167 -11.40 38.82 3.40
CA ASN A 167 -10.65 39.92 4.00
C ASN A 167 -9.34 40.26 3.27
N GLY A 168 -9.06 39.63 2.13
CA GLY A 168 -7.85 39.79 1.34
C GLY A 168 -6.61 39.04 1.85
N ASN A 169 -6.71 38.31 2.95
CA ASN A 169 -5.57 37.57 3.51
C ASN A 169 -5.43 36.16 2.92
N PRO A 170 -4.19 35.67 2.73
CA PRO A 170 -3.97 34.28 2.34
C PRO A 170 -4.40 33.33 3.47
N GLN A 171 -5.09 32.28 3.09
CA GLN A 171 -5.50 31.19 3.98
C GLN A 171 -5.26 29.84 3.30
N PHE A 172 -5.32 28.78 4.08
CA PHE A 172 -5.16 27.42 3.59
C PHE A 172 -6.39 26.59 3.92
N TYR A 173 -6.90 25.91 2.91
CA TYR A 173 -7.98 24.95 3.08
C TYR A 173 -7.46 23.72 3.85
N SER A 174 -8.13 23.39 4.95
CA SER A 174 -7.65 22.34 5.85
C SER A 174 -7.89 20.93 5.30
N ASN A 175 -8.77 20.78 4.33
CA ASN A 175 -9.18 19.51 3.77
C ASN A 175 -8.75 19.31 2.31
N GLU A 176 -7.63 19.89 1.92
CA GLU A 176 -6.98 19.64 0.62
C GLU A 176 -6.35 18.24 0.63
N THR A 177 -7.20 17.21 0.64
CA THR A 177 -6.77 15.83 0.94
C THR A 177 -7.02 14.88 -0.22
N ASP A 178 -6.19 13.84 -0.26
CA ASP A 178 -6.41 12.63 -1.03
C ASP A 178 -6.85 11.51 -0.10
N ASN A 179 -7.91 10.81 -0.51
CA ASN A 179 -8.52 9.73 0.26
C ASN A 179 -8.65 8.52 -0.65
N TYR A 180 -7.95 7.44 -0.35
CA TYR A 180 -7.99 6.24 -1.15
C TYR A 180 -8.05 4.97 -0.30
N ARG A 181 -8.71 3.96 -0.82
CA ARG A 181 -8.75 2.61 -0.26
C ARG A 181 -8.56 1.59 -1.37
N GLN A 182 -7.70 0.60 -1.13
CA GLN A 182 -7.52 -0.51 -2.05
C GLN A 182 -7.50 -1.83 -1.29
N ASP A 183 -8.25 -2.81 -1.80
CA ASP A 183 -8.38 -4.16 -1.26
C ASP A 183 -7.97 -5.17 -2.34
N HIS A 184 -7.16 -6.15 -1.96
CA HIS A 184 -6.64 -7.21 -2.81
C HIS A 184 -7.06 -8.57 -2.27
N TYR A 185 -7.50 -9.44 -3.15
CA TYR A 185 -7.86 -10.82 -2.89
C TYR A 185 -7.03 -11.71 -3.79
N GLN A 186 -6.35 -12.70 -3.22
CA GLN A 186 -5.56 -13.65 -3.98
C GLN A 186 -5.84 -15.07 -3.51
N LEU A 187 -5.96 -16.00 -4.46
CA LEU A 187 -6.02 -17.44 -4.19
C LEU A 187 -4.94 -18.13 -5.00
N HIS A 188 -4.03 -18.80 -4.35
CA HIS A 188 -2.93 -19.55 -4.95
C HIS A 188 -3.11 -21.03 -4.70
N LEU A 189 -2.96 -21.84 -5.72
CA LEU A 189 -2.95 -23.29 -5.68
C LEU A 189 -1.65 -23.79 -6.31
N THR A 190 -0.90 -24.58 -5.59
CA THR A 190 0.22 -25.37 -6.12
C THR A 190 -0.04 -26.84 -5.87
N HIS A 191 0.04 -27.65 -6.92
CA HIS A 191 -0.13 -29.10 -6.80
C HIS A 191 0.99 -29.83 -7.53
N ARG A 192 1.59 -30.82 -6.85
CA ARG A 192 2.59 -31.73 -7.41
C ARG A 192 1.95 -33.05 -7.75
N PHE A 193 1.72 -33.30 -9.04
CA PHE A 193 1.13 -34.54 -9.55
C PHE A 193 2.08 -35.72 -9.40
N THR A 194 3.35 -35.50 -9.78
CA THR A 194 4.42 -36.50 -9.71
C THR A 194 5.73 -35.84 -9.23
N ALA A 195 6.80 -36.60 -9.15
CA ALA A 195 8.14 -36.06 -8.84
C ALA A 195 8.64 -35.05 -9.90
N HIS A 196 8.12 -35.13 -11.14
CA HIS A 196 8.57 -34.32 -12.28
C HIS A 196 7.54 -33.29 -12.75
N TRP A 197 6.29 -33.39 -12.30
CA TRP A 197 5.20 -32.53 -12.75
C TRP A 197 4.53 -31.82 -11.59
N SER A 198 4.50 -30.50 -11.66
CA SER A 198 3.73 -29.64 -10.78
C SER A 198 3.03 -28.55 -11.57
N ALA A 199 1.91 -28.06 -11.04
CA ALA A 199 1.22 -26.90 -11.57
C ALA A 199 0.97 -25.89 -10.46
N THR A 200 1.03 -24.62 -10.82
CA THR A 200 0.65 -23.49 -9.98
C THR A 200 -0.39 -22.65 -10.74
N ALA A 201 -1.47 -22.32 -10.06
CA ALA A 201 -2.50 -21.41 -10.55
C ALA A 201 -2.76 -20.34 -9.49
N ALA A 202 -3.06 -19.12 -9.96
CA ALA A 202 -3.44 -18.02 -9.09
C ALA A 202 -4.64 -17.29 -9.67
N LEU A 203 -5.58 -16.92 -8.78
CA LEU A 203 -6.68 -16.02 -9.07
C LEU A 203 -6.50 -14.76 -8.23
N HIS A 204 -6.86 -13.62 -8.80
CA HIS A 204 -6.82 -12.36 -8.05
C HIS A 204 -7.96 -11.43 -8.44
N LEU A 205 -8.31 -10.56 -7.49
CA LEU A 205 -9.22 -9.44 -7.66
C LEU A 205 -8.65 -8.26 -6.88
N THR A 206 -8.65 -7.09 -7.50
CA THR A 206 -8.30 -5.82 -6.87
C THR A 206 -9.48 -4.88 -6.97
N GLN A 207 -9.82 -4.23 -5.86
CA GLN A 207 -10.86 -3.20 -5.79
C GLN A 207 -10.28 -1.96 -5.16
N GLY A 208 -10.40 -0.83 -5.84
CA GLY A 208 -9.96 0.47 -5.37
C GLY A 208 -11.10 1.49 -5.45
N LYS A 209 -11.11 2.43 -4.50
CA LYS A 209 -11.99 3.60 -4.53
C LYS A 209 -11.36 4.75 -3.77
N GLY A 210 -11.57 5.96 -4.27
CA GLY A 210 -11.07 7.14 -3.59
C GLY A 210 -11.64 8.41 -4.18
N TYR A 211 -11.28 9.50 -3.55
CA TYR A 211 -11.59 10.84 -3.99
C TYR A 211 -10.54 11.79 -3.42
N PHE A 212 -10.37 12.92 -4.07
CA PHE A 212 -9.57 14.03 -3.55
C PHE A 212 -10.45 15.28 -3.39
N GLU A 213 -10.08 16.12 -2.45
CA GLU A 213 -10.75 17.38 -2.22
C GLU A 213 -9.79 18.53 -2.51
N ASN A 214 -10.26 19.52 -3.27
CA ASN A 214 -9.54 20.74 -3.57
C ASN A 214 -10.44 21.96 -3.32
N TYR A 215 -9.86 23.03 -2.79
CA TYR A 215 -10.55 24.31 -2.70
C TYR A 215 -10.62 24.98 -4.07
N ILE A 216 -11.83 25.32 -4.50
CA ILE A 216 -12.05 26.08 -5.74
C ILE A 216 -12.65 27.43 -5.38
N SER A 217 -11.87 28.49 -5.56
CA SER A 217 -12.31 29.86 -5.27
C SER A 217 -13.39 30.33 -6.25
N GLY A 218 -14.45 30.92 -5.69
CA GLY A 218 -15.54 31.49 -6.49
C GLY A 218 -16.52 30.53 -7.10
N ALA A 219 -16.36 29.20 -6.86
CA ALA A 219 -17.33 28.21 -7.32
C ALA A 219 -18.63 28.28 -6.50
N THR A 220 -19.74 28.08 -7.17
CA THR A 220 -21.07 27.97 -6.56
C THR A 220 -21.66 26.59 -6.80
N PRO A 221 -22.63 26.10 -5.99
CA PRO A 221 -23.28 24.83 -6.25
C PRO A 221 -23.90 24.73 -7.65
N ALA A 222 -24.31 25.86 -8.24
CA ALA A 222 -24.89 25.92 -9.59
C ALA A 222 -23.87 25.61 -10.70
N ASP A 223 -22.55 25.70 -10.43
CA ASP A 223 -21.49 25.36 -11.38
C ASP A 223 -21.34 23.83 -11.57
N TYR A 224 -21.95 23.06 -10.69
CA TYR A 224 -21.86 21.58 -10.66
C TYR A 224 -23.19 20.85 -10.90
N GLY A 225 -24.30 21.59 -11.16
CA GLY A 225 -25.62 21.03 -11.50
C GLY A 225 -26.62 21.06 -10.34
#